data_62e5e990c4f14a0695165a2ce1e182b3
#
_entry.id   62e5e990c4f14a0695165a2ce1e182b3
#
_cell.length_a   1.000
_cell.length_b   1.000
_cell.length_c   1.000
_cell.angle_alpha   90.00
_cell.angle_beta   90.00
_cell.angle_gamma   90.00
#
_symmetry.space_group_name_H-M   'P 1'
#
loop_
_entity.id
_entity.type
_entity.pdbx_description
1 polymer ?
#
loop_
_entity_poly.entity_id
_entity_poly.type
_entity_poly.pdbx_seq_one_letter_code
_entity_poly.pdbx_strand_id
1 'polypeptide(L)'
;METFKKLFKGGNPLQNIGGKPLPMQTPSTSYFSLTNILILVGFIIMCVIGYQIYKSMKPSSSNSDGSTQYKANREHIAEGQGQSNKTAEIMLFYADWCPHCKTAKPEWESVKSQYDGTNMNGYTIVFTEYNCSKESPETDSLMDKYKVEGFPTIKLVKDNQVIEYDAKPTKATITQFLNTVV
;
A
#
# COMPACT_ATOMS: atom_id res chain seq x y z
N MET A 1 -48.09 50.28 -9.62
CA MET A 1 -48.63 48.92 -9.80
C MET A 1 -49.30 48.81 -11.16
N GLU A 2 -48.63 49.12 -12.25
CA GLU A 2 -49.20 49.01 -13.61
C GLU A 2 -48.06 48.93 -14.64
N THR A 3 -47.27 47.90 -14.65
CA THR A 3 -46.28 47.71 -15.72
C THR A 3 -45.93 46.23 -16.03
N PHE A 4 -46.77 45.30 -15.58
CA PHE A 4 -46.50 43.86 -15.81
C PHE A 4 -47.53 43.13 -16.67
N LYS A 5 -48.39 43.86 -17.41
CA LYS A 5 -49.51 43.26 -18.14
C LYS A 5 -49.42 43.41 -19.67
N LYS A 6 -48.24 43.55 -20.24
CA LYS A 6 -48.12 43.81 -21.68
C LYS A 6 -47.11 42.92 -22.45
N LEU A 7 -46.93 41.67 -22.04
CA LEU A 7 -45.96 40.78 -22.74
C LEU A 7 -46.51 39.40 -23.16
N PHE A 8 -47.84 39.21 -23.10
CA PHE A 8 -48.43 37.98 -23.65
C PHE A 8 -49.61 38.29 -24.52
N LYS A 9 -49.36 38.79 -25.73
CA LYS A 9 -50.39 38.79 -26.77
C LYS A 9 -49.70 38.67 -28.14
N GLY A 10 -49.72 37.47 -28.70
CA GLY A 10 -49.21 37.21 -30.05
C GLY A 10 -49.23 35.71 -30.34
N GLY A 11 -50.43 35.16 -30.47
CA GLY A 11 -50.62 33.83 -31.03
C GLY A 11 -50.34 33.87 -32.55
N ASN A 12 -49.59 32.91 -33.03
CA ASN A 12 -49.57 32.63 -34.47
C ASN A 12 -50.06 31.19 -34.69
N PRO A 13 -50.86 31.00 -35.74
CA PRO A 13 -51.50 29.73 -36.03
C PRO A 13 -50.54 28.71 -36.62
N LEU A 14 -50.76 27.47 -36.27
CA LEU A 14 -50.13 26.27 -36.80
C LEU A 14 -50.15 26.22 -38.31
N GLN A 15 -48.99 26.32 -38.96
CA GLN A 15 -48.83 25.87 -40.32
C GLN A 15 -48.43 24.40 -40.31
N ASN A 16 -49.35 23.60 -40.80
CA ASN A 16 -49.23 22.21 -41.14
C ASN A 16 -48.17 22.04 -42.26
N ILE A 17 -46.96 21.61 -41.87
CA ILE A 17 -45.95 21.16 -42.84
C ILE A 17 -45.95 19.64 -42.79
N GLY A 18 -46.57 19.04 -43.80
CA GLY A 18 -46.46 17.62 -44.10
C GLY A 18 -45.02 17.18 -44.38
N GLY A 19 -44.29 16.81 -43.34
CA GLY A 19 -43.00 16.14 -43.43
C GLY A 19 -43.25 14.66 -43.55
N LYS A 20 -42.77 14.04 -44.64
CA LYS A 20 -42.70 12.61 -44.84
C LYS A 20 -41.97 11.99 -43.66
N PRO A 21 -42.42 10.85 -43.10
CA PRO A 21 -41.67 10.15 -42.05
C PRO A 21 -40.30 9.71 -42.62
N LEU A 22 -39.24 10.10 -41.96
CA LEU A 22 -37.88 9.61 -42.18
C LEU A 22 -37.87 8.10 -41.89
N PRO A 23 -37.23 7.29 -42.74
CA PRO A 23 -37.12 5.88 -42.45
C PRO A 23 -36.29 5.70 -41.18
N MET A 24 -36.85 4.99 -40.20
CA MET A 24 -36.06 4.48 -39.05
C MET A 24 -34.97 3.57 -39.61
N GLN A 25 -33.76 4.06 -39.54
CA GLN A 25 -32.58 3.18 -39.71
C GLN A 25 -32.48 2.32 -38.44
N THR A 26 -32.88 1.10 -38.56
CA THR A 26 -32.51 0.06 -37.59
C THR A 26 -30.99 -0.06 -37.61
N PRO A 27 -30.30 -0.04 -36.45
CA PRO A 27 -28.88 -0.31 -36.44
C PRO A 27 -28.67 -1.74 -36.95
N SER A 28 -28.01 -1.86 -38.09
CA SER A 28 -27.62 -3.15 -38.63
C SER A 28 -26.61 -3.79 -37.65
N THR A 29 -27.08 -4.77 -36.92
CA THR A 29 -26.29 -5.72 -36.13
C THR A 29 -25.45 -6.59 -37.08
N SER A 30 -24.35 -6.04 -37.59
CA SER A 30 -23.39 -6.73 -38.40
C SER A 30 -21.96 -6.43 -37.99
N TYR A 31 -21.67 -6.54 -36.68
CA TYR A 31 -20.30 -6.41 -36.17
C TYR A 31 -19.59 -7.73 -35.88
N PHE A 32 -20.25 -8.85 -36.12
CA PHE A 32 -19.62 -10.17 -35.97
C PHE A 32 -19.24 -10.76 -37.34
N SER A 33 -18.35 -10.08 -38.03
CA SER A 33 -17.61 -10.72 -39.12
C SER A 33 -16.70 -11.82 -38.53
N LEU A 34 -16.64 -12.98 -39.13
CA LEU A 34 -15.73 -14.08 -38.75
C LEU A 34 -14.30 -13.58 -38.54
N THR A 35 -13.86 -12.59 -39.28
CA THR A 35 -12.55 -11.90 -39.11
C THR A 35 -12.41 -11.21 -37.75
N ASN A 36 -13.45 -10.54 -37.27
CA ASN A 36 -13.41 -9.86 -35.96
C ASN A 36 -13.40 -10.88 -34.82
N ILE A 37 -14.09 -11.99 -34.95
CA ILE A 37 -14.07 -13.09 -33.97
C ILE A 37 -12.66 -13.70 -33.89
N LEU A 38 -12.02 -13.95 -35.03
CA LEU A 38 -10.65 -14.49 -35.08
C LEU A 38 -9.64 -13.54 -34.46
N ILE A 39 -9.78 -12.21 -34.65
CA ILE A 39 -8.93 -11.20 -34.03
C ILE A 39 -9.12 -11.20 -32.52
N LEU A 40 -10.36 -11.26 -32.01
CA LEU A 40 -10.65 -11.31 -30.57
C LEU A 40 -10.08 -12.58 -29.93
N VAL A 41 -10.23 -13.74 -30.57
CA VAL A 41 -9.64 -15.00 -30.09
C VAL A 41 -8.12 -14.92 -30.07
N GLY A 42 -7.49 -14.37 -31.12
CA GLY A 42 -6.05 -14.13 -31.14
C GLY A 42 -5.57 -13.22 -29.99
N PHE A 43 -6.33 -12.16 -29.71
CA PHE A 43 -6.02 -11.26 -28.60
C PHE A 43 -6.11 -11.95 -27.24
N ILE A 44 -7.13 -12.78 -27.03
CA ILE A 44 -7.31 -13.56 -25.80
C ILE A 44 -6.15 -14.54 -25.62
N ILE A 45 -5.75 -15.24 -26.68
CA ILE A 45 -4.61 -16.17 -26.64
C ILE A 45 -3.30 -15.44 -26.28
N MET A 46 -3.05 -14.27 -26.89
CA MET A 46 -1.89 -13.43 -26.56
C MET A 46 -1.90 -12.96 -25.11
N CYS A 47 -3.08 -12.56 -24.59
CA CYS A 47 -3.23 -12.17 -23.19
C CYS A 47 -2.98 -13.35 -22.23
N VAL A 48 -3.46 -14.56 -22.56
CA VAL A 48 -3.22 -15.75 -21.75
C VAL A 48 -1.74 -16.14 -21.75
N ILE A 49 -1.08 -16.09 -22.90
CA ILE A 49 0.36 -16.36 -23.00
C ILE A 49 1.16 -15.30 -22.22
N GLY A 50 0.84 -14.03 -22.39
CA GLY A 50 1.46 -12.92 -21.63
C GLY A 50 1.27 -13.10 -20.12
N TYR A 51 0.08 -13.51 -19.68
CA TYR A 51 -0.21 -13.79 -18.28
C TYR A 51 0.59 -14.98 -17.75
N GLN A 52 0.75 -16.05 -18.53
CA GLN A 52 1.55 -17.22 -18.16
C GLN A 52 3.04 -16.86 -18.04
N ILE A 53 3.56 -16.05 -18.98
CA ILE A 53 4.94 -15.53 -18.92
C ILE A 53 5.11 -14.63 -17.72
N TYR A 54 4.17 -13.72 -17.47
CA TYR A 54 4.20 -12.84 -16.28
C TYR A 54 4.18 -13.64 -14.96
N LYS A 55 3.36 -14.69 -14.88
CA LYS A 55 3.31 -15.58 -13.72
C LYS A 55 4.61 -16.37 -13.54
N SER A 56 5.26 -16.76 -14.66
CA SER A 56 6.56 -17.47 -14.64
C SER A 56 7.74 -16.55 -14.33
N MET A 57 7.61 -15.23 -14.59
CA MET A 57 8.63 -14.22 -14.33
C MET A 57 8.55 -13.60 -12.94
N LYS A 58 7.62 -14.03 -12.06
CA LYS A 58 7.73 -13.69 -10.65
C LYS A 58 9.04 -14.31 -10.15
N PRO A 59 10.02 -13.50 -9.71
CA PRO A 59 11.24 -14.06 -9.17
C PRO A 59 10.87 -14.90 -7.96
N SER A 60 10.91 -16.21 -8.14
CA SER A 60 11.04 -17.14 -7.04
C SER A 60 12.39 -16.79 -6.43
N SER A 61 12.40 -16.25 -5.22
CA SER A 61 13.61 -16.05 -4.45
C SER A 61 14.25 -17.42 -4.25
N SER A 62 15.07 -17.82 -5.22
CA SER A 62 15.98 -18.94 -5.07
C SER A 62 17.22 -18.41 -4.38
N ASN A 63 17.42 -18.85 -3.14
CA ASN A 63 18.69 -18.83 -2.44
C ASN A 63 19.82 -19.26 -3.36
N SER A 64 20.81 -18.39 -3.58
CA SER A 64 22.16 -18.76 -3.91
C SER A 64 23.08 -17.93 -3.00
N ASP A 65 23.41 -18.52 -1.90
CA ASP A 65 24.71 -18.98 -1.42
C ASP A 65 25.87 -18.03 -1.71
N GLY A 66 26.48 -17.54 -0.63
CA GLY A 66 27.79 -16.96 -0.65
C GLY A 66 27.96 -15.64 0.09
N SER A 67 27.60 -15.54 1.37
CA SER A 67 28.27 -14.60 2.26
C SER A 67 28.16 -15.05 3.70
N THR A 68 29.28 -15.00 4.39
CA THR A 68 29.56 -15.34 5.76
C THR A 68 28.40 -14.99 6.72
N GLN A 69 27.71 -16.05 7.10
CA GLN A 69 26.59 -16.03 8.03
C GLN A 69 27.09 -15.63 9.42
N TYR A 70 26.73 -14.43 9.86
CA TYR A 70 26.74 -14.11 11.28
C TYR A 70 25.66 -14.98 11.95
N LYS A 71 26.11 -16.09 12.53
CA LYS A 71 25.26 -16.99 13.28
C LYS A 71 25.13 -16.43 14.69
N ALA A 72 24.09 -15.65 14.93
CA ALA A 72 23.69 -15.33 16.29
C ALA A 72 23.38 -16.66 16.99
N ASN A 73 24.10 -16.99 18.07
CA ASN A 73 23.82 -18.12 18.93
C ASN A 73 22.40 -17.99 19.51
N ARG A 74 21.44 -18.65 18.86
CA ARG A 74 20.18 -19.02 19.45
C ARG A 74 20.16 -20.53 19.62
N GLU A 75 20.69 -21.01 20.74
CA GLU A 75 20.47 -22.36 21.19
C GLU A 75 19.03 -22.46 21.75
N HIS A 76 18.32 -23.48 21.23
CA HIS A 76 17.03 -24.00 21.73
C HIS A 76 15.79 -23.11 21.61
N ILE A 77 15.17 -23.16 20.41
CA ILE A 77 13.71 -23.21 20.36
C ILE A 77 13.33 -24.57 19.77
N ALA A 78 12.67 -25.37 20.60
CA ALA A 78 12.14 -26.67 20.20
C ALA A 78 11.26 -26.54 18.96
N GLU A 79 11.52 -27.36 17.94
CA GLU A 79 10.64 -27.58 16.80
C GLU A 79 9.32 -28.14 17.31
N GLY A 80 8.32 -27.28 17.40
CA GLY A 80 6.95 -27.63 17.75
C GLY A 80 5.98 -26.84 16.86
N GLN A 81 5.48 -27.54 15.83
CA GLN A 81 4.28 -27.23 15.04
C GLN A 81 4.28 -25.96 14.20
N GLY A 82 4.34 -26.16 12.88
CA GLY A 82 4.17 -25.28 11.74
C GLY A 82 3.15 -24.15 11.83
N GLN A 83 3.49 -23.12 12.55
CA GLN A 83 2.93 -21.80 12.37
C GLN A 83 4.06 -20.98 11.77
N SER A 84 3.93 -20.61 10.51
CA SER A 84 4.82 -19.61 9.91
C SER A 84 4.58 -18.31 10.67
N ASN A 85 5.39 -18.10 11.73
CA ASN A 85 5.34 -16.87 12.50
C ASN A 85 5.78 -15.74 11.60
N LYS A 86 4.82 -15.04 11.02
CA LYS A 86 5.07 -13.78 10.33
C LYS A 86 5.64 -12.79 11.34
N THR A 87 6.54 -11.94 10.90
CA THR A 87 7.16 -10.92 11.75
C THR A 87 6.69 -9.55 11.29
N ALA A 88 6.30 -8.72 12.27
CA ALA A 88 6.11 -7.29 12.08
C ALA A 88 7.20 -6.57 12.89
N GLU A 89 8.14 -5.93 12.20
CA GLU A 89 9.23 -5.20 12.81
C GLU A 89 8.90 -3.72 12.90
N ILE A 90 8.85 -3.19 14.12
CA ILE A 90 8.71 -1.76 14.36
C ILE A 90 10.09 -1.18 14.72
N MET A 91 10.49 -0.12 14.01
CA MET A 91 11.82 0.47 14.08
C MET A 91 11.74 1.90 14.57
N LEU A 92 12.61 2.26 15.50
CA LEU A 92 12.82 3.63 15.95
C LEU A 92 14.18 4.12 15.48
N PHE A 93 14.21 5.16 14.66
CA PHE A 93 15.42 5.92 14.32
C PHE A 93 15.51 7.13 15.22
N TYR A 94 16.60 7.28 15.94
CA TYR A 94 16.79 8.35 16.92
C TYR A 94 18.23 8.85 16.97
N ALA A 95 18.41 10.03 17.56
CA ALA A 95 19.73 10.56 17.87
C ALA A 95 19.80 11.06 19.33
N ASP A 96 20.92 10.82 20.01
CA ASP A 96 21.11 11.17 21.42
C ASP A 96 21.05 12.67 21.69
N TRP A 97 21.49 13.46 20.70
CA TRP A 97 21.46 14.92 20.76
C TRP A 97 20.07 15.51 20.48
N CYS A 98 19.11 14.72 19.99
CA CYS A 98 17.78 15.20 19.61
C CYS A 98 16.86 15.34 20.83
N PRO A 99 16.34 16.56 21.15
CA PRO A 99 15.43 16.75 22.29
C PRO A 99 14.13 15.97 22.18
N HIS A 100 13.56 15.86 20.99
CA HIS A 100 12.32 15.12 20.75
C HIS A 100 12.51 13.61 20.94
N CYS A 101 13.70 13.09 20.61
CA CYS A 101 14.04 11.69 20.85
C CYS A 101 14.11 11.37 22.35
N LYS A 102 14.65 12.29 23.17
CA LYS A 102 14.70 12.12 24.62
C LYS A 102 13.30 12.01 25.23
N THR A 103 12.32 12.70 24.66
CA THR A 103 10.92 12.60 25.10
C THR A 103 10.24 11.33 24.57
N ALA A 104 10.53 10.93 23.35
CA ALA A 104 9.92 9.77 22.72
C ALA A 104 10.45 8.44 23.29
N LYS A 105 11.71 8.38 23.68
CA LYS A 105 12.37 7.14 24.09
C LYS A 105 11.70 6.43 25.28
N PRO A 106 11.36 7.09 26.40
CA PRO A 106 10.67 6.42 27.51
C PRO A 106 9.28 5.90 27.10
N GLU A 107 8.56 6.59 26.24
CA GLU A 107 7.28 6.15 25.70
C GLU A 107 7.45 4.89 24.83
N TRP A 108 8.48 4.90 23.97
CA TRP A 108 8.86 3.75 23.17
C TRP A 108 9.24 2.53 24.02
N GLU A 109 10.10 2.70 25.01
CA GLU A 109 10.53 1.63 25.91
C GLU A 109 9.33 1.01 26.69
N SER A 110 8.36 1.85 27.08
CA SER A 110 7.15 1.39 27.74
C SER A 110 6.30 0.48 26.83
N VAL A 111 6.20 0.79 25.53
CA VAL A 111 5.49 -0.06 24.57
C VAL A 111 6.30 -1.31 24.24
N LYS A 112 7.61 -1.15 23.99
CA LYS A 112 8.53 -2.25 23.73
C LYS A 112 8.46 -3.30 24.84
N SER A 113 8.53 -2.90 26.10
CA SER A 113 8.47 -3.84 27.23
C SER A 113 7.15 -4.63 27.29
N GLN A 114 6.09 -4.12 26.69
CA GLN A 114 4.78 -4.75 26.68
C GLN A 114 4.54 -5.65 25.46
N TYR A 115 5.07 -5.28 24.30
CA TYR A 115 4.72 -5.92 23.04
C TYR A 115 5.85 -6.65 22.33
N ASP A 116 7.12 -6.41 22.70
CA ASP A 116 8.26 -7.07 22.05
C ASP A 116 8.21 -8.59 22.26
N GLY A 117 8.34 -9.34 21.19
CA GLY A 117 8.22 -10.79 21.17
C GLY A 117 6.80 -11.33 21.31
N THR A 118 5.78 -10.50 21.48
CA THR A 118 4.37 -10.97 21.57
C THR A 118 3.80 -11.26 20.17
N ASN A 119 2.76 -12.10 20.14
CA ASN A 119 2.03 -12.35 18.90
C ASN A 119 0.75 -11.48 18.84
N MET A 120 0.63 -10.71 17.77
CA MET A 120 -0.55 -9.90 17.45
C MET A 120 -1.06 -10.30 16.07
N ASN A 121 -2.30 -10.75 15.98
CA ASN A 121 -2.95 -11.13 14.71
C ASN A 121 -2.13 -12.08 13.81
N GLY A 122 -1.33 -12.98 14.42
CA GLY A 122 -0.49 -13.93 13.70
C GLY A 122 0.92 -13.40 13.33
N TYR A 123 1.26 -12.20 13.79
CA TYR A 123 2.60 -11.62 13.65
C TYR A 123 3.32 -11.57 14.98
N THR A 124 4.58 -11.99 15.00
CA THR A 124 5.48 -11.72 16.11
C THR A 124 6.00 -10.30 16.00
N ILE A 125 5.77 -9.49 17.02
CA ILE A 125 6.21 -8.08 17.04
C ILE A 125 7.68 -8.04 17.46
N VAL A 126 8.50 -7.32 16.69
CA VAL A 126 9.91 -7.11 16.98
C VAL A 126 10.19 -5.62 17.04
N PHE A 127 10.82 -5.16 18.12
CA PHE A 127 11.22 -3.78 18.31
C PHE A 127 12.71 -3.63 18.02
N THR A 128 13.06 -2.77 17.06
CA THR A 128 14.44 -2.46 16.69
C THR A 128 14.72 -0.97 16.85
N GLU A 129 15.90 -0.63 17.35
CA GLU A 129 16.33 0.74 17.57
C GLU A 129 17.62 1.03 16.80
N TYR A 130 17.63 2.13 16.08
CA TYR A 130 18.79 2.61 15.34
C TYR A 130 19.24 3.96 15.89
N ASN A 131 20.39 3.97 16.54
CA ASN A 131 21.02 5.20 17.01
C ASN A 131 21.82 5.85 15.88
N CYS A 132 21.29 6.91 15.33
CA CYS A 132 21.87 7.69 14.25
C CYS A 132 22.63 8.94 14.75
N SER A 133 23.12 8.92 16.00
CA SER A 133 23.89 10.05 16.58
C SER A 133 25.22 10.26 15.92
N LYS A 134 25.80 9.19 15.37
CA LYS A 134 27.07 9.18 14.66
C LYS A 134 26.83 8.69 13.25
N GLU A 135 27.40 9.38 12.30
CA GLU A 135 27.41 8.96 10.91
C GLU A 135 28.19 7.64 10.79
N SER A 136 27.58 6.65 10.15
CA SER A 136 28.22 5.41 9.75
C SER A 136 27.63 4.92 8.46
N PRO A 137 28.39 4.24 7.60
CA PRO A 137 27.86 3.71 6.33
C PRO A 137 26.65 2.81 6.52
N GLU A 138 26.54 2.12 7.66
CA GLU A 138 25.41 1.24 7.99
C GLU A 138 24.15 2.04 8.33
N THR A 139 24.28 3.05 9.20
CA THR A 139 23.15 3.92 9.57
C THR A 139 22.68 4.74 8.39
N ASP A 140 23.61 5.26 7.58
CA ASP A 140 23.29 6.05 6.39
C ASP A 140 22.52 5.20 5.36
N SER A 141 22.99 3.98 5.10
CA SER A 141 22.29 3.04 4.21
C SER A 141 20.89 2.67 4.72
N LEU A 142 20.71 2.53 6.04
CA LEU A 142 19.39 2.25 6.63
C LEU A 142 18.47 3.48 6.54
N MET A 143 18.99 4.67 6.80
CA MET A 143 18.22 5.91 6.67
C MET A 143 17.77 6.13 5.23
N ASP A 144 18.63 5.90 4.25
CA ASP A 144 18.28 5.97 2.82
C ASP A 144 17.23 4.91 2.44
N LYS A 145 17.44 3.67 2.86
CA LYS A 145 16.52 2.56 2.60
C LYS A 145 15.11 2.84 3.12
N TYR A 146 15.02 3.39 4.32
CA TYR A 146 13.73 3.66 4.97
C TYR A 146 13.27 5.11 4.81
N LYS A 147 13.98 5.94 4.03
CA LYS A 147 13.68 7.35 3.78
C LYS A 147 13.48 8.13 5.09
N VAL A 148 14.47 8.06 5.97
CA VAL A 148 14.46 8.76 7.26
C VAL A 148 15.02 10.17 7.06
N GLU A 149 14.16 11.17 7.17
CA GLU A 149 14.52 12.58 6.94
C GLU A 149 14.76 13.36 8.25
N GLY A 150 14.41 12.78 9.39
CA GLY A 150 14.53 13.45 10.69
C GLY A 150 14.35 12.51 11.87
N PHE A 151 14.46 13.03 13.09
CA PHE A 151 14.38 12.25 14.33
C PHE A 151 13.41 12.86 15.35
N PRO A 152 12.67 12.02 16.12
CA PRO A 152 12.55 10.57 15.95
C PRO A 152 11.69 10.19 14.75
N THR A 153 12.04 9.13 14.05
CA THR A 153 11.19 8.51 13.03
C THR A 153 10.87 7.08 13.43
N ILE A 154 9.60 6.70 13.35
CA ILE A 154 9.13 5.33 13.61
C ILE A 154 8.55 4.75 12.32
N LYS A 155 8.95 3.54 11.98
CA LYS A 155 8.43 2.80 10.83
C LYS A 155 8.15 1.36 11.22
N LEU A 156 7.16 0.74 10.58
CA LEU A 156 6.84 -0.67 10.76
C LEU A 156 6.97 -1.39 9.43
N VAL A 157 7.65 -2.52 9.43
CA VAL A 157 7.79 -3.41 8.27
C VAL A 157 6.99 -4.68 8.52
N LYS A 158 6.06 -4.98 7.61
CA LYS A 158 5.21 -6.15 7.64
C LYS A 158 4.90 -6.58 6.21
N ASP A 159 5.01 -7.88 5.91
CA ASP A 159 4.74 -8.44 4.57
C ASP A 159 5.48 -7.68 3.43
N ASN A 160 6.75 -7.29 3.65
CA ASN A 160 7.56 -6.46 2.75
C ASN A 160 7.03 -5.04 2.49
N GLN A 161 6.09 -4.57 3.28
CA GLN A 161 5.58 -3.21 3.22
C GLN A 161 6.16 -2.39 4.36
N VAL A 162 6.57 -1.16 4.06
CA VAL A 162 7.01 -0.17 5.04
C VAL A 162 5.85 0.76 5.33
N ILE A 163 5.41 0.81 6.57
CA ILE A 163 4.31 1.65 7.04
C ILE A 163 4.92 2.74 7.92
N GLU A 164 4.63 3.98 7.60
CA GLU A 164 5.12 5.14 8.35
C GLU A 164 4.20 5.48 9.51
N TYR A 165 4.79 5.92 10.61
CA TYR A 165 4.09 6.40 11.78
C TYR A 165 4.11 7.94 11.81
N ASP A 166 2.96 8.58 11.65
CA ASP A 166 2.83 10.04 11.46
C ASP A 166 2.40 10.81 12.72
N ALA A 167 2.27 10.15 13.87
CA ALA A 167 1.78 10.80 15.07
C ALA A 167 2.90 11.21 16.03
N LYS A 168 2.59 12.04 17.04
CA LYS A 168 3.52 12.29 18.13
C LYS A 168 3.76 10.98 18.90
N PRO A 169 5.02 10.55 19.09
CA PRO A 169 5.34 9.29 19.76
C PRO A 169 5.02 9.36 21.25
N THR A 170 3.88 8.79 21.61
CA THR A 170 3.44 8.54 22.98
C THR A 170 3.06 7.07 23.11
N LYS A 171 3.06 6.53 24.32
CA LYS A 171 2.62 5.14 24.57
C LYS A 171 1.27 4.86 23.90
N ALA A 172 0.30 5.75 24.11
CA ALA A 172 -1.05 5.59 23.58
C ALA A 172 -1.08 5.52 22.05
N THR A 173 -0.40 6.45 21.38
CA THR A 173 -0.41 6.56 19.92
C THR A 173 0.41 5.45 19.24
N ILE A 174 1.53 5.03 19.83
CA ILE A 174 2.31 3.89 19.32
C ILE A 174 1.51 2.58 19.49
N THR A 175 0.85 2.39 20.65
CA THR A 175 -0.02 1.21 20.88
C THR A 175 -1.19 1.20 19.90
N GLN A 176 -1.84 2.35 19.66
CA GLN A 176 -2.91 2.47 18.68
C GLN A 176 -2.43 2.14 17.27
N PHE A 177 -1.26 2.63 16.88
CA PHE A 177 -0.65 2.31 15.59
C PHE A 177 -0.43 0.81 15.42
N LEU A 178 0.19 0.13 16.40
CA LEU A 178 0.37 -1.32 16.37
C LEU A 178 -0.96 -2.05 16.18
N ASN A 179 -1.97 -1.70 16.97
CA ASN A 179 -3.30 -2.33 16.87
C ASN A 179 -4.03 -2.08 15.54
N THR A 180 -3.65 -1.02 14.83
CA THR A 180 -4.28 -0.65 13.54
C THR A 180 -3.61 -1.34 12.37
N VAL A 181 -2.27 -1.48 12.42
CA VAL A 181 -1.49 -1.91 11.25
C VAL A 181 -1.08 -3.37 11.31
N VAL A 182 -1.03 -3.99 12.48
CA VAL A 182 -0.72 -5.41 12.65
C VAL A 182 -1.97 -6.25 12.68
#